data_f16671c4ee8c4efa57295c3cb80290c3
#
_entry.id   f16671c4ee8c4efa57295c3cb80290c3
#
_cell.length_a   1.000
_cell.length_b   1.000
_cell.length_c   1.000
_cell.angle_alpha   90.00
_cell.angle_beta   90.00
_cell.angle_gamma   90.00
#
_symmetry.space_group_name_H-M   'P 1'
#
loop_
_entity.id
_entity.type
_entity.pdbx_description
1 polymer ?
#
loop_
_entity_poly.entity_id
_entity_poly.type
_entity_poly.pdbx_seq_one_letter_code
_entity_poly.pdbx_strand_id
1 'polypeptide(L)'
;MTHSNALLPILETNLALKLYRNLFINAYVVSYGNCSCAVTPTCSAPYPILNGLSSIVLYIVPGMYVGCYPVESLLQSDLRCWYNHSCITEVQSYFTAAPPMNVTELNPNVSTEFMVNSTLEEILDKLMVEQWYPSIIYESYYNECAPLKCTHTYETRNSIIYIITTIIGLIGGLMTVLKLIVPRVVGIVRRRLQTRTSEANNNRRNWMKMKPNEIQLFLKNFNIFSSIPPTEDQYELRNQRISTRLFIVLLALSLTILILYTSLINITQTVNVDSPTMAQYIQLYSTYPQTLSCDCRQISINYDTFVHLNYSLHQICSSVFATKDWINYMLRARGISFYGIYFPYNGENAFQAMGAFCDLSHHTIENRLTQFYSTQLISSSVIPPQLFELQVESLISQFISLAINNFLLSLSSTRQITQGNSLLSGLQTNFVYTVYKNRYFNSYPVSYGNCSCATTGKCVSEIPIYDFGNGTRTFVIPGMYVGCYVVESLLQSDLRCFYNQTCISEVLSSLNGSTLMNVTAMDPNVSVEFMVNSTLEDILDKLMVEQWFPSITYESYYSECAPSKCTYTHETKNSIVYIVTMIIGLIGGLIT
;
A
#
# COMPACT_ATOMS: atom_id res chain seq x y z
N MET A 1 -24.13 6.55 -18.03
CA MET A 1 -24.01 8.01 -18.24
C MET A 1 -24.48 8.45 -19.63
N THR A 2 -23.98 7.87 -20.71
CA THR A 2 -24.37 8.27 -22.07
C THR A 2 -25.87 8.06 -22.39
N HIS A 3 -26.44 6.95 -21.93
CA HIS A 3 -27.86 6.63 -22.17
C HIS A 3 -28.81 7.53 -21.36
N SER A 4 -28.52 7.82 -20.13
CA SER A 4 -29.34 8.66 -19.24
C SER A 4 -29.37 10.13 -19.70
N ASN A 5 -28.36 10.60 -20.40
CA ASN A 5 -28.29 11.97 -20.93
C ASN A 5 -28.84 12.11 -22.35
N ALA A 6 -29.42 11.03 -22.92
CA ALA A 6 -29.99 11.00 -24.26
C ALA A 6 -29.06 11.60 -25.33
N LEU A 7 -27.76 11.36 -25.23
CA LEU A 7 -26.77 11.86 -26.19
C LEU A 7 -26.98 11.21 -27.56
N LEU A 8 -26.98 12.03 -28.61
CA LEU A 8 -27.16 11.58 -29.97
C LEU A 8 -25.80 11.26 -30.61
N PRO A 9 -25.56 10.05 -31.11
CA PRO A 9 -24.41 9.81 -31.95
C PRO A 9 -24.58 10.48 -33.31
N ILE A 10 -23.47 10.98 -33.86
CA ILE A 10 -23.47 11.64 -35.20
C ILE A 10 -24.00 10.71 -36.27
N LEU A 11 -23.82 9.41 -36.13
CA LEU A 11 -24.25 8.37 -37.08
C LEU A 11 -25.77 8.09 -37.05
N GLU A 12 -26.54 8.82 -36.23
CA GLU A 12 -27.98 8.57 -36.05
C GLU A 12 -28.33 7.11 -35.70
N THR A 13 -27.44 6.40 -35.00
CA THR A 13 -27.62 4.98 -34.71
C THR A 13 -28.63 4.71 -33.60
N ASN A 14 -28.92 5.68 -32.73
CA ASN A 14 -29.92 5.56 -31.67
C ASN A 14 -31.17 6.36 -31.89
N LEU A 15 -31.05 7.56 -32.47
CA LEU A 15 -32.16 8.45 -32.78
C LEU A 15 -31.98 9.01 -34.20
N ALA A 16 -32.97 8.78 -35.06
CA ALA A 16 -33.01 9.37 -36.41
C ALA A 16 -33.83 10.65 -36.39
N LEU A 17 -33.27 11.71 -36.99
CA LEU A 17 -33.92 13.01 -37.10
C LEU A 17 -34.64 13.15 -38.44
N LYS A 18 -35.92 13.46 -38.43
CA LYS A 18 -36.71 13.69 -39.64
C LYS A 18 -37.34 15.06 -39.63
N LEU A 19 -37.06 15.84 -40.67
CA LEU A 19 -37.65 17.16 -40.87
C LEU A 19 -38.98 17.04 -41.60
N TYR A 20 -40.05 17.64 -41.03
CA TYR A 20 -41.34 17.77 -41.66
C TYR A 20 -41.50 19.11 -42.40
N ARG A 21 -42.47 19.19 -43.32
CA ARG A 21 -42.71 20.36 -44.18
C ARG A 21 -42.88 21.69 -43.41
N ASN A 22 -43.18 21.64 -42.14
CA ASN A 22 -43.45 22.80 -41.27
C ASN A 22 -42.24 23.19 -40.40
N LEU A 23 -40.99 22.83 -40.77
CA LEU A 23 -39.77 23.12 -40.03
C LEU A 23 -39.67 22.47 -38.63
N PHE A 24 -40.57 21.54 -38.29
CA PHE A 24 -40.45 20.76 -37.06
C PHE A 24 -39.56 19.55 -37.28
N ILE A 25 -38.59 19.36 -36.35
CA ILE A 25 -37.72 18.20 -36.31
C ILE A 25 -38.34 17.20 -35.35
N ASN A 26 -38.71 16.01 -35.87
CA ASN A 26 -39.09 14.89 -35.02
C ASN A 26 -37.93 13.93 -34.91
N ALA A 27 -37.62 13.53 -33.69
CA ALA A 27 -36.67 12.47 -33.40
C ALA A 27 -37.42 11.14 -33.33
N TYR A 28 -36.98 10.16 -34.11
CA TYR A 28 -37.51 8.80 -34.10
C TYR A 28 -36.47 7.90 -33.47
N VAL A 29 -36.91 7.10 -32.50
CA VAL A 29 -36.04 6.08 -31.90
C VAL A 29 -35.71 5.01 -32.94
N VAL A 30 -34.45 4.71 -33.10
CA VAL A 30 -34.02 3.61 -33.95
C VAL A 30 -34.25 2.29 -33.20
N SER A 31 -34.63 1.27 -33.95
CA SER A 31 -34.80 -0.08 -33.42
C SER A 31 -34.02 -1.08 -34.28
N TYR A 32 -33.38 -2.01 -33.67
CA TYR A 32 -32.69 -3.11 -34.31
C TYR A 32 -33.48 -4.41 -34.08
N GLY A 33 -34.24 -4.81 -35.10
CA GLY A 33 -35.25 -5.86 -34.94
C GLY A 33 -36.33 -5.46 -33.94
N ASN A 34 -36.54 -6.26 -32.92
CA ASN A 34 -37.49 -6.00 -31.83
C ASN A 34 -36.89 -5.20 -30.66
N CYS A 35 -35.65 -4.78 -30.76
CA CYS A 35 -34.90 -4.06 -29.71
C CYS A 35 -34.89 -2.57 -30.00
N SER A 36 -35.38 -1.75 -29.07
CA SER A 36 -35.49 -0.30 -29.22
C SER A 36 -34.40 0.44 -28.43
N CYS A 37 -33.71 1.37 -29.10
CA CYS A 37 -32.70 2.21 -28.47
C CYS A 37 -33.26 3.19 -27.42
N ALA A 38 -34.58 3.36 -27.33
CA ALA A 38 -35.19 4.11 -26.22
C ALA A 38 -35.19 3.30 -24.91
N VAL A 39 -35.18 1.98 -25.00
CA VAL A 39 -35.32 1.08 -23.85
C VAL A 39 -33.93 0.64 -23.36
N THR A 40 -33.05 0.24 -24.28
CA THR A 40 -31.72 -0.26 -23.93
C THR A 40 -30.66 0.20 -24.95
N PRO A 41 -29.46 0.59 -24.48
CA PRO A 41 -28.35 0.98 -25.34
C PRO A 41 -27.69 -0.19 -26.08
N THR A 42 -27.90 -1.42 -25.65
CA THR A 42 -27.21 -2.62 -26.15
C THR A 42 -27.88 -3.25 -27.39
N CYS A 43 -28.94 -2.67 -27.92
CA CYS A 43 -29.55 -3.16 -29.16
C CYS A 43 -28.59 -3.13 -30.32
N SER A 44 -28.45 -4.25 -31.01
CA SER A 44 -27.57 -4.41 -32.15
C SER A 44 -28.16 -5.35 -33.21
N ALA A 45 -27.60 -5.27 -34.43
CA ALA A 45 -27.90 -6.18 -35.54
C ALA A 45 -26.60 -6.46 -36.30
N PRO A 46 -26.52 -7.55 -37.08
CA PRO A 46 -25.37 -7.82 -37.93
C PRO A 46 -25.04 -6.64 -38.84
N TYR A 47 -23.76 -6.32 -38.98
CA TYR A 47 -23.31 -5.12 -39.72
C TYR A 47 -23.51 -5.28 -41.23
N PRO A 48 -24.44 -4.53 -41.87
CA PRO A 48 -24.66 -4.60 -43.33
C PRO A 48 -23.77 -3.60 -44.06
N ILE A 49 -23.16 -4.01 -45.17
CA ILE A 49 -22.62 -3.09 -46.18
C ILE A 49 -23.75 -2.80 -47.16
N LEU A 50 -24.13 -1.54 -47.29
CA LEU A 50 -25.26 -1.10 -48.12
C LEU A 50 -24.77 -0.44 -49.38
N ASN A 51 -25.56 -0.59 -50.46
CA ASN A 51 -25.40 0.24 -51.64
C ASN A 51 -25.88 1.65 -51.31
N GLY A 52 -24.99 2.66 -51.42
CA GLY A 52 -25.27 4.04 -51.01
C GLY A 52 -26.47 4.72 -51.67
N LEU A 53 -27.01 4.20 -52.80
CA LEU A 53 -28.13 4.76 -53.54
C LEU A 53 -29.48 4.06 -53.27
N SER A 54 -29.45 2.77 -52.90
CA SER A 54 -30.66 1.92 -52.89
C SER A 54 -30.98 1.29 -51.54
N SER A 55 -30.15 1.46 -50.54
CA SER A 55 -30.26 0.78 -49.22
C SER A 55 -30.36 -0.74 -49.30
N ILE A 56 -29.93 -1.32 -50.44
CA ILE A 56 -29.85 -2.79 -50.63
C ILE A 56 -28.62 -3.30 -49.90
N VAL A 57 -28.81 -4.36 -49.10
CA VAL A 57 -27.72 -5.04 -48.41
C VAL A 57 -26.87 -5.77 -49.45
N LEU A 58 -25.61 -5.37 -49.59
CA LEU A 58 -24.64 -5.97 -50.47
C LEU A 58 -23.91 -7.13 -49.78
N TYR A 59 -23.53 -6.94 -48.52
CA TYR A 59 -22.81 -7.91 -47.75
C TYR A 59 -23.10 -7.72 -46.25
N ILE A 60 -23.08 -8.78 -45.47
CA ILE A 60 -23.13 -8.74 -44.00
C ILE A 60 -21.77 -9.22 -43.50
N VAL A 61 -21.08 -8.35 -42.76
CA VAL A 61 -19.76 -8.66 -42.21
C VAL A 61 -19.89 -9.67 -41.08
N PRO A 62 -19.33 -10.89 -41.23
CA PRO A 62 -19.44 -11.92 -40.20
C PRO A 62 -18.80 -11.49 -38.88
N GLY A 63 -19.52 -11.65 -37.76
CA GLY A 63 -19.04 -11.31 -36.43
C GLY A 63 -19.10 -9.83 -36.07
N MET A 64 -19.39 -8.94 -37.02
CA MET A 64 -19.53 -7.51 -36.75
C MET A 64 -20.98 -7.12 -36.54
N TYR A 65 -21.23 -6.21 -35.59
CA TYR A 65 -22.54 -5.70 -35.26
C TYR A 65 -22.57 -4.17 -35.33
N VAL A 66 -23.74 -3.63 -35.68
CA VAL A 66 -24.07 -2.21 -35.58
C VAL A 66 -25.24 -2.06 -34.62
N GLY A 67 -25.24 -1.02 -33.80
CA GLY A 67 -26.26 -0.87 -32.77
C GLY A 67 -26.46 0.58 -32.33
N CYS A 68 -27.19 0.76 -31.23
CA CYS A 68 -27.54 2.06 -30.70
C CYS A 68 -26.32 2.96 -30.45
N TYR A 69 -25.26 2.36 -29.94
CA TYR A 69 -23.96 3.02 -29.74
C TYR A 69 -22.84 2.20 -30.38
N PRO A 70 -21.90 2.83 -31.08
CA PRO A 70 -20.78 2.11 -31.72
C PRO A 70 -19.97 1.25 -30.76
N VAL A 71 -19.66 1.73 -29.57
CA VAL A 71 -18.91 0.96 -28.56
C VAL A 71 -19.69 -0.25 -28.07
N GLU A 72 -20.99 -0.10 -27.78
CA GLU A 72 -21.85 -1.21 -27.34
C GLU A 72 -21.99 -2.30 -28.39
N SER A 73 -22.12 -1.91 -29.66
CA SER A 73 -22.18 -2.89 -30.75
C SER A 73 -20.82 -3.54 -31.03
N LEU A 74 -19.72 -2.78 -30.85
CA LEU A 74 -18.38 -3.32 -30.95
C LEU A 74 -18.09 -4.36 -29.87
N LEU A 75 -18.52 -4.14 -28.63
CA LEU A 75 -18.37 -5.11 -27.54
C LEU A 75 -19.05 -6.44 -27.86
N GLN A 76 -20.20 -6.40 -28.52
CA GLN A 76 -20.93 -7.59 -28.96
C GLN A 76 -20.35 -8.22 -30.23
N SER A 77 -19.43 -7.53 -30.90
CA SER A 77 -18.76 -8.02 -32.11
C SER A 77 -17.62 -8.98 -31.76
N ASP A 78 -17.29 -9.84 -32.69
CA ASP A 78 -16.11 -10.71 -32.63
C ASP A 78 -15.19 -10.47 -33.84
N LEU A 79 -14.03 -11.09 -33.82
CA LEU A 79 -12.98 -10.87 -34.82
C LEU A 79 -12.93 -11.93 -35.92
N ARG A 80 -13.96 -12.79 -36.08
CA ARG A 80 -13.92 -13.93 -37.01
C ARG A 80 -13.64 -13.54 -38.47
N CYS A 81 -14.12 -12.38 -38.92
CA CYS A 81 -13.82 -11.87 -40.25
C CYS A 81 -12.34 -11.55 -40.41
N TRP A 82 -11.71 -11.00 -39.38
CA TRP A 82 -10.31 -10.57 -39.40
C TRP A 82 -9.30 -11.72 -39.32
N TYR A 83 -9.75 -12.94 -38.98
CA TYR A 83 -9.00 -14.19 -39.09
C TYR A 83 -9.16 -14.87 -40.44
N ASN A 84 -9.99 -14.31 -41.37
CA ASN A 84 -10.28 -14.92 -42.65
C ASN A 84 -9.91 -13.97 -43.80
N HIS A 85 -8.89 -14.34 -44.57
CA HIS A 85 -8.38 -13.56 -45.70
C HIS A 85 -9.46 -13.24 -46.75
N SER A 86 -10.35 -14.21 -47.07
CA SER A 86 -11.43 -14.00 -48.04
C SER A 86 -12.45 -12.96 -47.51
N CYS A 87 -12.76 -12.97 -46.21
CA CYS A 87 -13.65 -11.97 -45.61
C CYS A 87 -13.03 -10.56 -45.66
N ILE A 88 -11.76 -10.42 -45.32
CA ILE A 88 -11.03 -9.14 -45.40
C ILE A 88 -11.04 -8.60 -46.84
N THR A 89 -10.72 -9.42 -47.81
CA THR A 89 -10.69 -9.04 -49.21
C THR A 89 -12.07 -8.62 -49.73
N GLU A 90 -13.13 -9.35 -49.35
CA GLU A 90 -14.53 -9.02 -49.68
C GLU A 90 -14.92 -7.67 -49.08
N VAL A 91 -14.64 -7.44 -47.80
CA VAL A 91 -14.94 -6.14 -47.13
C VAL A 91 -14.19 -5.00 -47.83
N GLN A 92 -12.90 -5.19 -48.17
CA GLN A 92 -12.09 -4.18 -48.86
C GLN A 92 -12.63 -3.85 -50.23
N SER A 93 -13.22 -4.82 -50.97
CA SER A 93 -13.76 -4.62 -52.30
C SER A 93 -14.87 -3.56 -52.38
N TYR A 94 -15.55 -3.30 -51.25
CA TYR A 94 -16.61 -2.27 -51.14
C TYR A 94 -16.06 -0.87 -50.84
N PHE A 95 -14.77 -0.70 -50.47
CA PHE A 95 -14.14 0.60 -50.27
C PHE A 95 -13.57 1.17 -51.57
N THR A 96 -14.46 1.60 -52.46
CA THR A 96 -14.05 2.06 -53.79
C THR A 96 -13.30 3.39 -53.82
N ALA A 97 -13.36 4.18 -52.77
CA ALA A 97 -12.72 5.51 -52.65
C ALA A 97 -11.27 5.48 -52.16
N ALA A 98 -10.80 4.34 -51.66
CA ALA A 98 -9.44 4.18 -51.13
C ALA A 98 -8.70 3.05 -51.91
N PRO A 99 -7.38 3.17 -52.14
CA PRO A 99 -6.61 2.06 -52.69
C PRO A 99 -6.65 0.88 -51.73
N PRO A 100 -6.66 -0.38 -52.24
CA PRO A 100 -6.68 -1.56 -51.38
C PRO A 100 -5.42 -1.58 -50.53
N MET A 101 -5.61 -1.73 -49.22
CA MET A 101 -4.54 -1.83 -48.24
C MET A 101 -4.07 -3.30 -48.17
N ASN A 102 -2.78 -3.53 -48.12
CA ASN A 102 -2.26 -4.86 -47.87
C ASN A 102 -2.42 -5.21 -46.39
N VAL A 103 -3.48 -5.96 -46.06
CA VAL A 103 -3.81 -6.40 -44.70
C VAL A 103 -3.61 -7.90 -44.61
N THR A 104 -2.82 -8.32 -43.65
CA THR A 104 -2.65 -9.73 -43.31
C THR A 104 -3.69 -10.14 -42.27
N GLU A 105 -4.24 -11.33 -42.42
CA GLU A 105 -5.17 -11.92 -41.47
C GLU A 105 -4.51 -12.20 -40.12
N LEU A 106 -5.29 -12.17 -39.06
CA LEU A 106 -4.87 -12.57 -37.73
C LEU A 106 -4.61 -14.07 -37.68
N ASN A 107 -3.58 -14.49 -36.96
CA ASN A 107 -3.21 -15.92 -36.87
C ASN A 107 -3.98 -16.56 -35.69
N PRO A 108 -4.91 -17.51 -35.96
CA PRO A 108 -5.69 -18.15 -34.92
C PRO A 108 -4.87 -19.06 -33.96
N ASN A 109 -3.65 -19.47 -34.40
CA ASN A 109 -2.80 -20.35 -33.60
C ASN A 109 -1.97 -19.62 -32.54
N VAL A 110 -1.98 -18.29 -32.53
CA VAL A 110 -1.29 -17.46 -31.50
C VAL A 110 -2.18 -17.26 -30.27
N SER A 111 -3.48 -17.27 -30.46
CA SER A 111 -4.44 -17.10 -29.39
C SER A 111 -4.60 -18.41 -28.61
N THR A 112 -4.37 -18.36 -27.30
CA THR A 112 -4.47 -19.51 -26.40
C THR A 112 -5.68 -19.43 -25.47
N GLU A 113 -6.08 -18.21 -25.10
CA GLU A 113 -7.17 -17.95 -24.16
C GLU A 113 -8.50 -17.67 -24.90
N PHE A 114 -8.44 -16.97 -26.03
CA PHE A 114 -9.63 -16.53 -26.77
C PHE A 114 -9.84 -17.33 -28.05
N MET A 115 -11.10 -17.66 -28.32
CA MET A 115 -11.47 -18.28 -29.58
C MET A 115 -11.66 -17.22 -30.68
N VAL A 116 -11.60 -17.62 -31.93
CA VAL A 116 -11.83 -16.74 -33.10
C VAL A 116 -13.18 -16.02 -33.05
N ASN A 117 -14.17 -16.62 -32.40
CA ASN A 117 -15.54 -16.08 -32.20
C ASN A 117 -15.78 -15.49 -30.82
N SER A 118 -14.74 -15.35 -29.97
CA SER A 118 -14.89 -14.63 -28.71
C SER A 118 -15.27 -13.19 -28.97
N THR A 119 -16.24 -12.69 -28.23
CA THR A 119 -16.68 -11.29 -28.35
C THR A 119 -15.60 -10.36 -27.78
N LEU A 120 -15.60 -9.11 -28.26
CA LEU A 120 -14.69 -8.10 -27.73
C LEU A 120 -14.98 -7.80 -26.25
N GLU A 121 -16.22 -8.01 -25.78
CA GLU A 121 -16.55 -7.93 -24.35
C GLU A 121 -15.82 -9.01 -23.57
N GLU A 122 -15.88 -10.29 -23.99
CA GLU A 122 -15.14 -11.40 -23.35
C GLU A 122 -13.63 -11.17 -23.33
N ILE A 123 -13.08 -10.59 -24.40
CA ILE A 123 -11.66 -10.27 -24.49
C ILE A 123 -11.28 -9.14 -23.54
N LEU A 124 -12.14 -8.09 -23.44
CA LEU A 124 -11.94 -6.95 -22.54
C LEU A 124 -12.08 -7.33 -21.07
N ASP A 125 -12.99 -8.25 -20.72
CA ASP A 125 -13.17 -8.74 -19.35
C ASP A 125 -11.88 -9.34 -18.79
N LYS A 126 -11.00 -9.83 -19.65
CA LYS A 126 -9.67 -10.34 -19.32
C LYS A 126 -8.55 -9.34 -19.66
N LEU A 127 -8.87 -8.05 -19.76
CA LEU A 127 -7.91 -6.97 -20.08
C LEU A 127 -7.17 -7.16 -21.41
N MET A 128 -7.76 -7.90 -22.36
CA MET A 128 -7.14 -8.27 -23.64
C MET A 128 -5.81 -9.03 -23.49
N VAL A 129 -5.60 -9.68 -22.36
CA VAL A 129 -4.38 -10.43 -22.07
C VAL A 129 -4.59 -11.89 -22.37
N GLU A 130 -3.82 -12.43 -23.31
CA GLU A 130 -3.83 -13.84 -23.71
C GLU A 130 -3.23 -14.73 -22.61
N GLN A 131 -2.14 -14.31 -22.01
CA GLN A 131 -1.46 -15.10 -20.98
C GLN A 131 -0.60 -14.23 -20.09
N TRP A 132 -0.66 -14.51 -18.78
CA TRP A 132 0.23 -13.91 -17.80
C TRP A 132 1.45 -14.80 -17.59
N TYR A 133 2.64 -14.21 -17.60
CA TYR A 133 3.91 -14.90 -17.35
C TYR A 133 4.53 -14.38 -16.04
N PRO A 134 4.06 -14.84 -14.88
CA PRO A 134 4.63 -14.41 -13.62
C PRO A 134 6.05 -14.98 -13.48
N SER A 135 7.02 -14.12 -13.25
CA SER A 135 8.39 -14.52 -12.92
C SER A 135 8.68 -14.13 -11.47
N ILE A 136 8.78 -15.14 -10.61
CA ILE A 136 9.10 -14.96 -9.19
C ILE A 136 10.52 -15.46 -8.97
N ILE A 137 11.45 -14.55 -8.68
CA ILE A 137 12.86 -14.87 -8.48
C ILE A 137 13.19 -14.69 -7.00
N TYR A 138 13.15 -15.80 -6.25
CA TYR A 138 13.50 -15.80 -4.81
C TYR A 138 14.96 -15.38 -4.58
N GLU A 139 15.86 -15.73 -5.50
CA GLU A 139 17.27 -15.36 -5.41
C GLU A 139 17.48 -13.84 -5.41
N SER A 140 16.76 -13.11 -6.27
CA SER A 140 16.81 -11.64 -6.29
C SER A 140 16.30 -11.04 -4.99
N TYR A 141 15.19 -11.57 -4.45
CA TYR A 141 14.68 -11.17 -3.14
C TYR A 141 15.70 -11.42 -2.03
N TYR A 142 16.31 -12.61 -2.00
CA TYR A 142 17.29 -12.99 -0.98
C TYR A 142 18.54 -12.11 -1.02
N ASN A 143 19.02 -11.79 -2.24
CA ASN A 143 20.18 -10.92 -2.44
C ASN A 143 19.91 -9.47 -1.99
N GLU A 144 18.71 -8.93 -2.29
CA GLU A 144 18.31 -7.60 -1.81
C GLU A 144 18.07 -7.58 -0.30
N CYS A 145 17.49 -8.62 0.27
CA CYS A 145 17.33 -8.78 1.72
C CYS A 145 18.67 -8.82 2.44
N ALA A 146 19.72 -9.38 1.79
CA ALA A 146 21.10 -9.46 2.26
C ALA A 146 21.21 -9.77 3.76
N PRO A 147 20.68 -10.90 4.26
CA PRO A 147 20.61 -11.16 5.68
C PRO A 147 22.01 -11.18 6.32
N LEU A 148 22.26 -10.30 7.28
CA LEU A 148 23.54 -10.19 7.97
C LEU A 148 23.83 -11.40 8.86
N LYS A 149 22.80 -12.04 9.40
CA LYS A 149 22.93 -13.16 10.33
C LYS A 149 21.66 -14.00 10.36
N CYS A 150 21.82 -15.31 10.31
CA CYS A 150 20.76 -16.25 10.62
C CYS A 150 21.03 -16.91 11.97
N THR A 151 20.06 -16.92 12.88
CA THR A 151 20.14 -17.58 14.17
C THR A 151 19.03 -18.62 14.29
N HIS A 152 19.38 -19.78 14.80
CA HIS A 152 18.40 -20.79 15.16
C HIS A 152 18.69 -21.29 16.58
N THR A 153 17.67 -21.61 17.31
CA THR A 153 17.76 -22.19 18.65
C THR A 153 17.28 -23.64 18.59
N TYR A 154 18.02 -24.49 19.23
CA TYR A 154 17.63 -25.89 19.38
C TYR A 154 17.88 -26.34 20.81
N GLU A 155 17.00 -27.16 21.35
CA GLU A 155 17.16 -27.76 22.66
C GLU A 155 18.08 -28.95 22.55
N THR A 156 19.17 -28.92 23.30
CA THR A 156 20.06 -30.06 23.44
C THR A 156 19.94 -30.63 24.84
N ARG A 157 19.88 -31.95 24.93
CA ARG A 157 20.04 -32.64 26.21
C ARG A 157 21.55 -32.68 26.56
N ASN A 158 21.86 -32.46 27.84
CA ASN A 158 23.23 -32.58 28.31
C ASN A 158 23.83 -33.94 27.88
N SER A 159 25.05 -33.91 27.35
CA SER A 159 25.70 -35.16 26.92
C SER A 159 25.87 -36.10 28.11
N ILE A 160 25.77 -37.41 27.88
CA ILE A 160 25.96 -38.44 28.91
C ILE A 160 27.31 -38.25 29.60
N ILE A 161 28.33 -37.86 28.85
CA ILE A 161 29.68 -37.59 29.37
C ILE A 161 29.63 -36.40 30.37
N TYR A 162 28.91 -35.33 30.06
CA TYR A 162 28.75 -34.19 30.97
C TYR A 162 28.04 -34.60 32.26
N ILE A 163 26.97 -35.39 32.16
CA ILE A 163 26.22 -35.87 33.32
C ILE A 163 27.12 -36.73 34.22
N ILE A 164 27.88 -37.70 33.64
CA ILE A 164 28.80 -38.58 34.38
C ILE A 164 29.90 -37.77 35.03
N THR A 165 30.56 -36.87 34.33
CA THR A 165 31.65 -36.06 34.88
C THR A 165 31.15 -35.12 36.00
N THR A 166 29.94 -34.57 35.87
CA THR A 166 29.32 -33.74 36.91
C THR A 166 28.97 -34.55 38.15
N ILE A 167 28.46 -35.78 38.01
CA ILE A 167 28.18 -36.69 39.12
C ILE A 167 29.46 -37.10 39.84
N ILE A 168 30.50 -37.50 39.10
CA ILE A 168 31.79 -37.86 39.66
C ILE A 168 32.42 -36.67 40.42
N GLY A 169 32.39 -35.47 39.81
CA GLY A 169 32.89 -34.25 40.46
C GLY A 169 32.11 -33.89 41.74
N LEU A 170 30.79 -34.04 41.74
CA LEU A 170 29.94 -33.80 42.91
C LEU A 170 30.21 -34.80 44.03
N ILE A 171 30.33 -36.11 43.71
CA ILE A 171 30.64 -37.15 44.69
C ILE A 171 32.07 -36.93 45.29
N GLY A 172 33.06 -36.66 44.45
CA GLY A 172 34.42 -36.34 44.88
C GLY A 172 34.47 -35.09 45.76
N GLY A 173 33.81 -34.02 45.36
CA GLY A 173 33.71 -32.78 46.13
C GLY A 173 33.02 -32.99 47.48
N LEU A 174 31.91 -33.71 47.52
CA LEU A 174 31.15 -34.00 48.74
C LEU A 174 31.96 -34.85 49.71
N MET A 175 32.64 -35.91 49.19
CA MET A 175 33.50 -36.75 49.99
C MET A 175 34.69 -35.97 50.64
N THR A 176 35.28 -35.06 49.90
CA THR A 176 36.37 -34.20 50.39
C THR A 176 35.87 -33.21 51.45
N VAL A 177 34.74 -32.58 51.24
CA VAL A 177 34.13 -31.68 52.21
C VAL A 177 33.73 -32.41 53.48
N LEU A 178 33.20 -33.64 53.36
CA LEU A 178 32.89 -34.48 54.53
C LEU A 178 34.13 -34.92 55.27
N LYS A 179 35.18 -35.37 54.58
CA LYS A 179 36.47 -35.73 55.20
C LYS A 179 37.13 -34.57 55.94
N LEU A 180 36.95 -33.35 55.53
CA LEU A 180 37.46 -32.13 56.17
C LEU A 180 36.62 -31.65 57.35
N ILE A 181 35.30 -31.68 57.19
CA ILE A 181 34.33 -31.11 58.15
C ILE A 181 34.04 -32.07 59.29
N VAL A 182 33.83 -33.38 59.01
CA VAL A 182 33.43 -34.37 60.04
C VAL A 182 34.45 -34.49 61.14
N PRO A 183 35.77 -34.63 60.90
CA PRO A 183 36.75 -34.69 62.01
C PRO A 183 36.78 -33.39 62.84
N ARG A 184 36.62 -32.25 62.20
CA ARG A 184 36.56 -30.94 62.91
C ARG A 184 35.31 -30.80 63.79
N VAL A 185 34.17 -31.18 63.27
CA VAL A 185 32.90 -31.16 64.02
C VAL A 185 32.95 -32.16 65.17
N VAL A 186 33.38 -33.40 64.91
CA VAL A 186 33.55 -34.39 65.92
C VAL A 186 34.58 -33.95 67.01
N GLY A 187 35.66 -33.29 66.58
CA GLY A 187 36.64 -32.71 67.51
C GLY A 187 36.06 -31.62 68.42
N ILE A 188 35.19 -30.73 67.82
CA ILE A 188 34.51 -29.67 68.57
C ILE A 188 33.45 -30.27 69.51
N VAL A 189 32.70 -31.27 69.04
CA VAL A 189 31.67 -31.94 69.85
C VAL A 189 32.32 -32.69 71.00
N ARG A 190 33.41 -33.47 70.73
CA ARG A 190 34.21 -34.15 71.78
C ARG A 190 34.80 -33.15 72.80
N ARG A 191 35.34 -32.02 72.35
CA ARG A 191 35.85 -30.99 73.24
C ARG A 191 34.73 -30.38 74.09
N ARG A 192 33.52 -30.18 73.53
CA ARG A 192 32.31 -29.67 74.26
C ARG A 192 31.79 -30.71 75.26
N LEU A 193 31.91 -32.00 74.97
CA LEU A 193 31.52 -33.06 75.89
C LEU A 193 32.58 -33.27 76.98
N GLN A 194 33.89 -33.10 76.72
CA GLN A 194 34.96 -33.15 77.71
C GLN A 194 35.05 -31.93 78.63
N THR A 195 34.53 -30.76 78.22
CA THR A 195 34.49 -29.55 79.06
C THR A 195 33.35 -29.56 80.09
N ARG A 196 32.58 -30.65 80.16
CA ARG A 196 31.61 -30.85 81.27
C ARG A 196 32.21 -31.59 82.51
N THR A 197 33.54 -31.99 82.46
CA THR A 197 34.15 -32.75 83.54
C THR A 197 35.56 -32.30 83.91
N SER A 198 35.94 -31.03 83.81
CA SER A 198 37.04 -30.49 84.66
C SER A 198 37.17 -28.96 84.43
N GLU A 199 37.23 -28.29 85.52
CA GLU A 199 37.63 -26.92 85.72
C GLU A 199 39.04 -26.61 85.24
N ALA A 200 39.21 -25.35 84.80
CA ALA A 200 40.41 -24.55 84.74
C ALA A 200 41.41 -24.79 83.61
N ASN A 201 41.62 -23.91 82.72
CA ASN A 201 42.57 -22.82 82.78
C ASN A 201 42.81 -22.15 81.39
N ASN A 202 42.75 -20.90 81.35
CA ASN A 202 43.39 -19.89 80.52
C ASN A 202 44.41 -20.38 79.48
N ASN A 203 43.97 -20.52 78.20
CA ASN A 203 44.89 -20.32 77.04
C ASN A 203 44.13 -20.20 75.73
N ARG A 204 43.21 -19.24 75.61
CA ARG A 204 42.40 -19.05 74.42
C ARG A 204 42.87 -17.91 73.49
N ARG A 205 44.15 -17.51 73.63
CA ARG A 205 44.62 -16.28 72.88
C ARG A 205 45.85 -16.46 72.00
N ASN A 206 46.34 -17.66 71.71
CA ASN A 206 47.62 -17.84 71.00
C ASN A 206 47.51 -18.52 69.60
N TRP A 207 46.35 -18.64 69.00
CA TRP A 207 46.25 -19.26 67.65
C TRP A 207 46.31 -18.28 66.46
N MET A 208 46.37 -16.98 66.67
CA MET A 208 46.41 -15.98 65.63
C MET A 208 47.75 -15.24 65.45
N LYS A 209 48.82 -15.72 66.00
CA LYS A 209 50.14 -15.14 65.79
C LYS A 209 51.20 -16.27 65.55
N MET A 210 50.99 -17.03 64.45
CA MET A 210 52.13 -17.79 63.89
C MET A 210 53.10 -16.75 63.31
N LYS A 211 54.37 -16.78 63.83
CA LYS A 211 55.43 -15.94 63.26
C LYS A 211 55.72 -16.42 61.81
N PRO A 212 56.07 -15.55 60.87
CA PRO A 212 56.33 -15.90 59.47
C PRO A 212 57.37 -17.08 59.33
N ASN A 213 58.26 -17.22 60.22
CA ASN A 213 59.24 -18.30 60.23
C ASN A 213 58.63 -19.69 60.51
N GLU A 214 57.59 -19.83 61.32
CA GLU A 214 56.89 -21.07 61.60
C GLU A 214 56.03 -21.53 60.42
N ILE A 215 55.40 -20.58 59.67
CA ILE A 215 54.68 -20.88 58.47
C ILE A 215 55.64 -21.39 57.36
N GLN A 216 56.81 -20.78 57.25
CA GLN A 216 57.83 -21.18 56.29
C GLN A 216 58.40 -22.59 56.61
N LEU A 217 58.60 -22.94 57.90
CA LEU A 217 59.01 -24.24 58.30
C LEU A 217 57.96 -25.34 58.11
N PHE A 218 56.66 -24.97 58.32
CA PHE A 218 55.49 -25.82 58.04
C PHE A 218 55.39 -26.14 56.55
N LEU A 219 55.48 -25.13 55.68
CA LEU A 219 55.42 -25.28 54.19
C LEU A 219 56.62 -26.07 53.66
N LYS A 220 57.82 -25.94 54.32
CA LYS A 220 59.01 -26.64 53.91
C LYS A 220 58.93 -28.13 54.23
N ASN A 221 58.23 -28.52 55.30
CA ASN A 221 58.06 -29.89 55.75
C ASN A 221 56.74 -30.54 55.39
N PHE A 222 55.84 -29.78 54.70
CA PHE A 222 54.52 -30.26 54.30
C PHE A 222 54.66 -31.40 53.28
N ASN A 223 54.05 -32.54 53.57
CA ASN A 223 54.10 -33.74 52.76
C ASN A 223 52.67 -34.37 52.67
N ILE A 224 52.07 -34.39 51.49
CA ILE A 224 50.79 -35.02 51.25
C ILE A 224 50.93 -36.51 50.95
N PHE A 225 52.05 -36.90 50.36
CA PHE A 225 52.33 -38.25 49.91
C PHE A 225 53.21 -39.05 50.95
N SER A 226 52.89 -38.90 52.22
CA SER A 226 53.61 -39.67 53.27
C SER A 226 53.31 -41.15 53.17
N SER A 227 54.33 -41.98 53.17
CA SER A 227 54.21 -43.45 53.24
C SER A 227 53.67 -43.94 54.59
N ILE A 228 52.93 -45.06 54.57
CA ILE A 228 52.40 -45.70 55.76
C ILE A 228 52.93 -47.15 55.75
N PRO A 229 53.86 -47.57 56.66
CA PRO A 229 54.45 -46.81 57.78
C PRO A 229 55.42 -45.72 57.33
N PRO A 230 55.69 -44.71 58.17
CA PRO A 230 56.60 -43.61 57.83
C PRO A 230 57.99 -44.15 57.57
N THR A 231 58.62 -43.75 56.47
CA THR A 231 59.97 -44.09 56.12
C THR A 231 60.96 -43.16 56.81
N GLU A 232 62.11 -43.72 57.30
CA GLU A 232 63.25 -42.96 57.86
C GLU A 232 64.30 -42.63 56.79
N ASP A 233 64.13 -43.13 55.53
CA ASP A 233 65.04 -42.86 54.44
C ASP A 233 64.92 -41.39 53.96
N GLN A 234 66.05 -40.69 54.12
CA GLN A 234 66.11 -39.26 53.75
C GLN A 234 65.89 -39.02 52.25
N TYR A 235 66.20 -39.95 51.37
CA TYR A 235 66.03 -39.84 49.93
C TYR A 235 64.57 -39.97 49.57
N GLU A 236 63.84 -40.88 50.13
CA GLU A 236 62.40 -41.07 49.94
C GLU A 236 61.59 -39.90 50.48
N LEU A 237 61.93 -39.40 51.67
CA LEU A 237 61.32 -38.18 52.24
C LEU A 237 61.53 -36.95 51.36
N ARG A 238 62.66 -36.81 50.71
CA ARG A 238 62.96 -35.73 49.78
C ARG A 238 62.09 -35.84 48.51
N ASN A 239 61.98 -37.07 47.97
CA ASN A 239 61.12 -37.29 46.76
C ASN A 239 59.66 -37.04 47.07
N GLN A 240 59.14 -37.49 48.20
CA GLN A 240 57.77 -37.21 48.65
C GLN A 240 57.48 -35.71 48.77
N ARG A 241 58.44 -34.94 49.34
CA ARG A 241 58.29 -33.45 49.40
C ARG A 241 58.39 -32.78 48.06
N ILE A 242 59.21 -33.28 47.13
CA ILE A 242 59.25 -32.75 45.74
C ILE A 242 57.94 -33.04 45.02
N SER A 243 57.41 -34.27 45.12
CA SER A 243 56.12 -34.65 44.54
C SER A 243 54.97 -33.79 45.08
N THR A 244 54.98 -33.53 46.41
CA THR A 244 53.98 -32.63 47.03
C THR A 244 54.07 -31.23 46.48
N ARG A 245 55.25 -30.67 46.30
CA ARG A 245 55.41 -29.31 45.73
C ARG A 245 55.00 -29.25 44.29
N LEU A 246 55.39 -30.25 43.47
CA LEU A 246 55.00 -30.34 42.09
C LEU A 246 53.47 -30.44 41.98
N PHE A 247 52.81 -31.26 42.78
CA PHE A 247 51.38 -31.41 42.85
C PHE A 247 50.69 -30.09 43.19
N ILE A 248 51.15 -29.35 44.21
CA ILE A 248 50.58 -28.06 44.59
C ILE A 248 50.72 -27.02 43.48
N VAL A 249 51.88 -26.98 42.80
CA VAL A 249 52.06 -26.04 41.65
C VAL A 249 51.16 -26.40 40.49
N LEU A 250 51.05 -27.68 40.12
CA LEU A 250 50.14 -28.11 39.04
C LEU A 250 48.68 -27.88 39.40
N LEU A 251 48.27 -28.10 40.64
CA LEU A 251 46.94 -27.82 41.16
C LEU A 251 46.62 -26.33 41.08
N ALA A 252 47.53 -25.47 41.55
CA ALA A 252 47.35 -24.02 41.49
C ALA A 252 47.23 -23.51 40.03
N LEU A 253 48.07 -24.05 39.15
CA LEU A 253 48.04 -23.72 37.74
C LEU A 253 46.69 -24.14 37.08
N SER A 254 46.24 -25.37 37.32
CA SER A 254 44.98 -25.89 36.79
C SER A 254 43.77 -25.11 37.32
N LEU A 255 43.78 -24.76 38.62
CA LEU A 255 42.73 -23.90 39.21
C LEU A 255 42.71 -22.50 38.61
N THR A 256 43.89 -21.92 38.40
CA THR A 256 43.98 -20.59 37.76
C THR A 256 43.42 -20.62 36.35
N ILE A 257 43.80 -21.63 35.56
CA ILE A 257 43.26 -21.81 34.20
C ILE A 257 41.73 -21.98 34.23
N LEU A 258 41.21 -22.81 35.15
CA LEU A 258 39.77 -23.05 35.28
C LEU A 258 39.01 -21.79 35.68
N ILE A 259 39.53 -21.03 36.66
CA ILE A 259 38.91 -19.76 37.09
C ILE A 259 38.88 -18.76 35.95
N LEU A 260 39.99 -18.59 35.23
CA LEU A 260 40.04 -17.69 34.08
C LEU A 260 39.07 -18.13 32.99
N TYR A 261 39.05 -19.41 32.63
CA TYR A 261 38.16 -19.96 31.61
C TYR A 261 36.69 -19.75 31.98
N THR A 262 36.29 -20.17 33.19
CA THR A 262 34.87 -20.06 33.63
C THR A 262 34.41 -18.62 33.86
N SER A 263 35.34 -17.72 34.23
CA SER A 263 35.01 -16.30 34.45
C SER A 263 34.92 -15.49 33.15
N LEU A 264 35.65 -15.90 32.10
CA LEU A 264 35.72 -15.16 30.83
C LEU A 264 34.68 -15.62 29.80
N ILE A 265 34.15 -16.84 29.96
CA ILE A 265 33.11 -17.32 29.03
C ILE A 265 31.81 -16.56 29.24
N ASN A 266 31.31 -15.97 28.15
CA ASN A 266 29.98 -15.43 28.10
C ASN A 266 28.96 -16.55 27.87
N ILE A 267 27.89 -16.54 28.65
CA ILE A 267 26.75 -17.44 28.49
C ILE A 267 25.57 -16.64 27.98
N THR A 268 24.97 -17.11 26.88
CA THR A 268 23.72 -16.55 26.40
C THR A 268 22.56 -17.05 27.26
N GLN A 269 21.87 -16.14 27.92
CA GLN A 269 20.70 -16.44 28.72
C GLN A 269 19.46 -15.95 27.97
N THR A 270 18.46 -16.82 27.76
CA THR A 270 17.16 -16.48 27.23
C THR A 270 16.21 -16.11 28.37
N VAL A 271 15.64 -14.93 28.30
CA VAL A 271 14.64 -14.45 29.25
C VAL A 271 13.30 -14.38 28.56
N ASN A 272 12.27 -14.83 29.25
CA ASN A 272 10.88 -14.79 28.81
C ASN A 272 10.13 -13.78 29.67
N VAL A 273 9.32 -12.95 29.01
CA VAL A 273 8.41 -12.00 29.65
C VAL A 273 7.01 -12.30 29.14
N ASP A 274 6.13 -12.73 30.02
CA ASP A 274 4.76 -13.09 29.69
C ASP A 274 3.87 -11.84 29.65
N SER A 275 3.06 -11.72 28.60
CA SER A 275 2.09 -10.64 28.37
C SER A 275 2.61 -9.23 28.68
N PRO A 276 3.72 -8.79 28.05
CA PRO A 276 4.30 -7.48 28.34
C PRO A 276 3.37 -6.35 27.95
N THR A 277 3.35 -5.29 28.76
CA THR A 277 2.70 -4.03 28.39
C THR A 277 3.48 -3.33 27.27
N MET A 278 2.84 -2.42 26.53
CA MET A 278 3.51 -1.63 25.49
C MET A 278 4.73 -0.88 26.03
N ALA A 279 4.63 -0.29 27.23
CA ALA A 279 5.74 0.42 27.86
C ALA A 279 6.92 -0.53 28.16
N GLN A 280 6.65 -1.74 28.66
CA GLN A 280 7.66 -2.77 28.89
C GLN A 280 8.29 -3.24 27.56
N TYR A 281 7.48 -3.43 26.52
CA TYR A 281 7.99 -3.79 25.19
C TYR A 281 8.95 -2.71 24.65
N ILE A 282 8.57 -1.44 24.71
CA ILE A 282 9.42 -0.33 24.25
C ILE A 282 10.74 -0.28 25.02
N GLN A 283 10.70 -0.49 26.33
CA GLN A 283 11.90 -0.54 27.16
C GLN A 283 12.79 -1.74 26.79
N LEU A 284 12.20 -2.92 26.60
CA LEU A 284 12.94 -4.12 26.17
C LEU A 284 13.53 -3.93 24.78
N TYR A 285 12.77 -3.36 23.84
CA TYR A 285 13.23 -3.11 22.49
C TYR A 285 14.38 -2.10 22.46
N SER A 286 14.34 -1.05 23.28
CA SER A 286 15.43 -0.07 23.37
C SER A 286 16.73 -0.71 23.90
N THR A 287 16.62 -1.75 24.74
CA THR A 287 17.77 -2.42 25.37
C THR A 287 18.28 -3.60 24.53
N TYR A 288 17.37 -4.38 23.93
CA TYR A 288 17.68 -5.62 23.22
C TYR A 288 17.08 -5.67 21.79
N PRO A 289 17.29 -4.67 20.94
CA PRO A 289 16.59 -4.55 19.64
C PRO A 289 16.84 -5.71 18.68
N GLN A 290 18.01 -6.38 18.80
CA GLN A 290 18.43 -7.45 17.89
C GLN A 290 17.97 -8.84 18.31
N THR A 291 17.60 -9.02 19.57
CA THR A 291 17.30 -10.34 20.13
C THR A 291 15.88 -10.46 20.69
N LEU A 292 15.17 -9.34 20.78
CA LEU A 292 13.77 -9.32 21.22
C LEU A 292 12.85 -9.85 20.13
N SER A 293 12.06 -10.86 20.47
CA SER A 293 10.96 -11.39 19.66
C SER A 293 9.72 -11.52 20.52
N CYS A 294 8.61 -10.97 20.04
CA CYS A 294 7.33 -10.99 20.73
C CYS A 294 6.26 -11.50 19.77
N ASP A 295 5.73 -12.69 19.99
CA ASP A 295 4.74 -13.29 19.12
C ASP A 295 3.35 -12.70 19.38
N CYS A 296 2.71 -12.20 18.33
CA CYS A 296 1.33 -11.71 18.37
C CYS A 296 0.35 -12.88 18.61
N ARG A 297 -0.65 -12.66 19.46
CA ARG A 297 -1.79 -13.56 19.60
C ARG A 297 -2.72 -13.42 18.39
N GLN A 298 -2.98 -12.19 17.96
CA GLN A 298 -3.71 -11.84 16.76
C GLN A 298 -2.72 -11.55 15.64
N ILE A 299 -2.63 -12.46 14.65
CA ILE A 299 -1.67 -12.34 13.54
C ILE A 299 -2.18 -11.39 12.45
N SER A 300 -3.50 -11.25 12.33
CA SER A 300 -4.18 -10.50 11.27
C SER A 300 -5.02 -9.39 11.91
N ILE A 301 -4.66 -8.13 11.65
CA ILE A 301 -5.25 -6.92 12.25
C ILE A 301 -5.77 -6.03 11.14
N ASN A 302 -7.05 -5.63 11.19
CA ASN A 302 -7.65 -4.73 10.21
C ASN A 302 -7.00 -3.34 10.28
N TYR A 303 -6.88 -2.67 9.13
CA TYR A 303 -6.29 -1.34 9.08
C TYR A 303 -7.13 -0.29 9.84
N ASP A 304 -8.46 -0.44 9.88
CA ASP A 304 -9.37 0.47 10.61
C ASP A 304 -9.08 0.55 12.12
N THR A 305 -8.41 -0.46 12.68
CA THR A 305 -8.06 -0.49 14.10
C THR A 305 -7.00 0.55 14.47
N PHE A 306 -6.06 0.83 13.57
CA PHE A 306 -4.89 1.65 13.89
C PHE A 306 -4.60 2.78 12.89
N VAL A 307 -5.35 2.86 11.77
CA VAL A 307 -5.25 3.93 10.79
C VAL A 307 -6.60 4.59 10.62
N HIS A 308 -6.64 5.92 10.76
CA HIS A 308 -7.77 6.75 10.37
C HIS A 308 -7.28 7.81 9.40
N LEU A 309 -7.88 7.85 8.22
CA LEU A 309 -7.50 8.74 7.13
C LEU A 309 -8.65 9.69 6.84
N ASN A 310 -8.49 10.96 7.22
CA ASN A 310 -9.39 12.04 6.87
C ASN A 310 -8.82 12.84 5.70
N TYR A 311 -9.66 13.56 4.99
CA TYR A 311 -9.26 14.39 3.86
C TYR A 311 -10.11 15.66 3.77
N SER A 312 -9.57 16.68 3.12
CA SER A 312 -10.33 17.87 2.72
C SER A 312 -10.31 17.99 1.21
N LEU A 313 -11.48 18.21 0.60
CA LEU A 313 -11.60 18.51 -0.82
C LEU A 313 -11.29 19.98 -1.11
N HIS A 314 -10.94 20.26 -2.36
CA HIS A 314 -10.77 21.62 -2.87
C HIS A 314 -11.98 22.49 -2.53
N GLN A 315 -11.74 23.75 -2.20
CA GLN A 315 -12.76 24.71 -1.73
C GLN A 315 -13.95 24.83 -2.70
N ILE A 316 -13.75 24.60 -4.00
CA ILE A 316 -14.83 24.63 -4.99
C ILE A 316 -15.96 23.67 -4.64
N CYS A 317 -15.65 22.49 -4.08
CA CYS A 317 -16.65 21.47 -3.75
C CYS A 317 -17.57 21.85 -2.59
N SER A 318 -17.13 22.77 -1.72
CA SER A 318 -17.92 23.33 -0.62
C SER A 318 -18.47 24.72 -0.94
N SER A 319 -18.10 25.30 -2.09
CA SER A 319 -18.50 26.64 -2.49
C SER A 319 -19.93 26.67 -3.05
N VAL A 320 -20.49 27.88 -3.15
CA VAL A 320 -21.79 28.11 -3.79
C VAL A 320 -21.81 27.65 -5.26
N PHE A 321 -20.66 27.67 -5.95
CA PHE A 321 -20.54 27.36 -7.38
C PHE A 321 -20.81 25.87 -7.69
N ALA A 322 -20.65 24.96 -6.74
CA ALA A 322 -21.01 23.54 -6.90
C ALA A 322 -22.46 23.23 -6.48
N THR A 323 -23.21 24.22 -6.01
CA THR A 323 -24.59 24.02 -5.52
C THR A 323 -25.62 24.02 -6.62
N LYS A 324 -26.74 23.32 -6.37
CA LYS A 324 -27.91 23.35 -7.25
C LYS A 324 -28.50 24.78 -7.42
N ASP A 325 -28.36 25.63 -6.42
CA ASP A 325 -28.88 27.01 -6.47
C ASP A 325 -28.12 27.86 -7.49
N TRP A 326 -26.79 27.70 -7.57
CA TRP A 326 -25.97 28.33 -8.59
C TRP A 326 -26.32 27.82 -10.00
N ILE A 327 -26.43 26.50 -10.17
CA ILE A 327 -26.81 25.90 -11.44
C ILE A 327 -28.20 26.39 -11.89
N ASN A 328 -29.18 26.44 -10.98
CA ASN A 328 -30.52 26.97 -11.26
C ASN A 328 -30.50 28.47 -11.57
N TYR A 329 -29.62 29.23 -10.93
CA TYR A 329 -29.44 30.64 -11.23
C TYR A 329 -28.92 30.84 -12.67
N MET A 330 -27.90 30.09 -13.07
CA MET A 330 -27.36 30.08 -14.44
C MET A 330 -28.40 29.64 -15.46
N LEU A 331 -29.21 28.62 -15.15
CA LEU A 331 -30.28 28.14 -15.99
C LEU A 331 -31.35 29.24 -16.27
N ARG A 332 -31.71 30.00 -15.25
CA ARG A 332 -32.66 31.13 -15.39
C ARG A 332 -32.07 32.29 -16.17
N ALA A 333 -30.78 32.55 -16.03
CA ALA A 333 -30.07 33.61 -16.75
C ALA A 333 -29.85 33.32 -18.23
N ARG A 334 -30.08 32.10 -18.68
CA ARG A 334 -29.80 31.59 -20.03
C ARG A 334 -30.56 32.28 -21.16
N GLY A 335 -31.78 32.77 -20.92
CA GLY A 335 -32.61 33.39 -21.97
C GLY A 335 -33.00 32.44 -23.12
N ILE A 336 -33.41 33.01 -24.29
CA ILE A 336 -33.86 32.21 -25.45
C ILE A 336 -32.77 32.11 -26.55
N SER A 337 -31.51 32.41 -26.26
CA SER A 337 -30.45 32.36 -27.27
C SER A 337 -29.99 30.90 -27.55
N PHE A 338 -29.73 30.58 -28.82
CA PHE A 338 -29.42 29.20 -29.27
C PHE A 338 -27.94 28.93 -29.55
N TYR A 339 -27.03 29.80 -29.12
CA TYR A 339 -25.61 29.60 -29.41
C TYR A 339 -24.86 28.99 -28.24
N GLY A 340 -24.41 27.74 -28.39
CA GLY A 340 -23.72 26.96 -27.37
C GLY A 340 -22.35 27.52 -26.90
N ILE A 341 -21.80 28.50 -27.62
CA ILE A 341 -20.55 29.19 -27.28
C ILE A 341 -20.76 30.26 -26.19
N TYR A 342 -22.02 30.60 -25.89
CA TYR A 342 -22.41 31.64 -24.98
C TYR A 342 -22.30 31.17 -23.51
N PHE A 343 -21.68 31.96 -22.65
CA PHE A 343 -21.38 31.57 -21.27
C PHE A 343 -22.57 31.03 -20.46
N PRO A 344 -23.77 31.69 -20.44
CA PRO A 344 -24.89 31.17 -19.65
C PRO A 344 -25.31 29.75 -20.01
N TYR A 345 -25.14 29.33 -21.26
CA TYR A 345 -25.44 27.96 -21.70
C TYR A 345 -24.35 26.97 -21.35
N ASN A 346 -23.11 27.37 -21.58
CA ASN A 346 -21.97 26.50 -21.35
C ASN A 346 -21.63 26.45 -19.87
N GLY A 347 -21.71 27.59 -19.17
CA GLY A 347 -21.43 27.70 -17.74
C GLY A 347 -22.33 26.84 -16.87
N GLU A 348 -23.64 26.80 -17.17
CA GLU A 348 -24.56 25.88 -16.45
C GLU A 348 -24.06 24.45 -16.48
N ASN A 349 -23.75 23.94 -17.68
CA ASN A 349 -23.26 22.56 -17.83
C ASN A 349 -21.87 22.37 -17.26
N ALA A 350 -20.99 23.37 -17.32
CA ALA A 350 -19.66 23.35 -16.72
C ALA A 350 -19.73 23.24 -15.20
N PHE A 351 -20.57 24.03 -14.53
CA PHE A 351 -20.75 23.95 -13.09
C PHE A 351 -21.48 22.68 -12.66
N GLN A 352 -22.41 22.17 -13.46
CA GLN A 352 -23.02 20.87 -13.22
C GLN A 352 -21.98 19.75 -13.30
N ALA A 353 -21.07 19.78 -14.28
CA ALA A 353 -19.99 18.82 -14.41
C ALA A 353 -18.98 18.95 -13.25
N MET A 354 -18.70 20.18 -12.80
CA MET A 354 -17.82 20.44 -11.66
C MET A 354 -18.38 19.87 -10.35
N GLY A 355 -19.68 20.08 -10.09
CA GLY A 355 -20.36 19.46 -8.95
C GLY A 355 -20.32 17.94 -9.03
N ALA A 356 -20.55 17.38 -10.23
CA ALA A 356 -20.45 15.93 -10.45
C ALA A 356 -19.03 15.39 -10.23
N PHE A 357 -17.98 16.15 -10.53
CA PHE A 357 -16.60 15.77 -10.20
C PHE A 357 -16.33 15.76 -8.70
N CYS A 358 -16.85 16.75 -7.97
CA CYS A 358 -16.78 16.77 -6.51
C CYS A 358 -17.43 15.53 -5.89
N ASP A 359 -18.66 15.22 -6.32
CA ASP A 359 -19.40 14.04 -5.85
C ASP A 359 -18.66 12.73 -6.21
N LEU A 360 -18.16 12.65 -7.44
CA LEU A 360 -17.44 11.46 -7.92
C LEU A 360 -16.13 11.25 -7.15
N SER A 361 -15.38 12.33 -6.89
CA SER A 361 -14.15 12.27 -6.09
C SER A 361 -14.46 11.81 -4.67
N HIS A 362 -15.46 12.41 -4.02
CA HIS A 362 -15.91 12.02 -2.69
C HIS A 362 -16.30 10.52 -2.64
N HIS A 363 -17.19 10.08 -3.52
CA HIS A 363 -17.62 8.68 -3.56
C HIS A 363 -16.50 7.71 -3.90
N THR A 364 -15.55 8.11 -4.76
CA THR A 364 -14.39 7.28 -5.08
C THR A 364 -13.52 7.08 -3.85
N ILE A 365 -13.23 8.15 -3.11
CA ILE A 365 -12.43 8.10 -1.89
C ILE A 365 -13.12 7.24 -0.84
N GLU A 366 -14.41 7.46 -0.55
CA GLU A 366 -15.16 6.71 0.46
C GLU A 366 -15.22 5.20 0.15
N ASN A 367 -15.48 4.84 -1.11
CA ASN A 367 -15.50 3.45 -1.54
C ASN A 367 -14.11 2.79 -1.40
N ARG A 368 -13.05 3.54 -1.73
CA ARG A 368 -11.67 3.03 -1.58
C ARG A 368 -11.22 2.94 -0.14
N LEU A 369 -11.62 3.89 0.73
CA LEU A 369 -11.37 3.84 2.17
C LEU A 369 -12.05 2.62 2.80
N THR A 370 -13.30 2.35 2.44
CA THR A 370 -14.02 1.15 2.90
C THR A 370 -13.26 -0.12 2.53
N GLN A 371 -12.73 -0.21 1.30
CA GLN A 371 -11.93 -1.33 0.86
C GLN A 371 -10.58 -1.40 1.59
N PHE A 372 -9.90 -0.27 1.78
CA PHE A 372 -8.64 -0.18 2.49
C PHE A 372 -8.77 -0.64 3.94
N TYR A 373 -9.79 -0.17 4.65
CA TYR A 373 -10.04 -0.53 6.04
C TYR A 373 -10.42 -2.00 6.25
N SER A 374 -10.99 -2.64 5.23
CA SER A 374 -11.25 -4.08 5.26
C SER A 374 -10.00 -4.95 5.01
N THR A 375 -8.89 -4.34 4.62
CA THR A 375 -7.62 -5.04 4.42
C THR A 375 -6.92 -5.25 5.76
N GLN A 376 -6.08 -6.27 5.84
CA GLN A 376 -5.44 -6.69 7.09
C GLN A 376 -3.92 -6.58 7.03
N LEU A 377 -3.34 -6.11 8.11
CA LEU A 377 -1.90 -6.23 8.37
C LEU A 377 -1.62 -7.60 8.96
N ILE A 378 -0.78 -8.38 8.29
CA ILE A 378 -0.41 -9.73 8.71
C ILE A 378 1.00 -9.70 9.28
N SER A 379 1.13 -9.99 10.58
CA SER A 379 2.43 -10.12 11.23
C SER A 379 2.35 -11.17 12.34
N SER A 380 3.30 -12.10 12.36
CA SER A 380 3.42 -13.11 13.42
C SER A 380 4.05 -12.57 14.70
N SER A 381 4.73 -11.42 14.63
CA SER A 381 5.42 -10.79 15.77
C SER A 381 5.16 -9.29 15.81
N VAL A 382 5.31 -8.70 16.98
CA VAL A 382 5.19 -7.25 17.17
C VAL A 382 6.19 -6.52 16.27
N ILE A 383 5.67 -5.63 15.42
CA ILE A 383 6.48 -4.76 14.58
C ILE A 383 6.99 -3.60 15.45
N PRO A 384 8.29 -3.28 15.42
CA PRO A 384 8.84 -2.14 16.16
C PRO A 384 8.19 -0.80 15.76
N PRO A 385 8.02 0.18 16.68
CA PRO A 385 7.28 1.41 16.41
C PRO A 385 7.75 2.16 15.16
N GLN A 386 9.06 2.36 14.98
CA GLN A 386 9.60 3.08 13.84
C GLN A 386 9.34 2.34 12.52
N LEU A 387 9.49 1.00 12.51
CA LEU A 387 9.24 0.19 11.33
C LEU A 387 7.74 0.14 11.01
N PHE A 388 6.89 0.07 12.04
CA PHE A 388 5.45 0.11 11.89
C PHE A 388 4.99 1.43 11.24
N GLU A 389 5.47 2.57 11.74
CA GLU A 389 5.13 3.89 11.19
C GLU A 389 5.51 3.99 9.71
N LEU A 390 6.76 3.62 9.35
CA LEU A 390 7.22 3.60 7.95
C LEU A 390 6.40 2.67 7.05
N GLN A 391 6.03 1.49 7.54
CA GLN A 391 5.20 0.55 6.78
C GLN A 391 3.80 1.11 6.55
N VAL A 392 3.18 1.67 7.58
CA VAL A 392 1.83 2.23 7.50
C VAL A 392 1.81 3.48 6.61
N GLU A 393 2.80 4.37 6.71
CA GLU A 393 2.95 5.52 5.80
C GLU A 393 3.10 5.08 4.34
N SER A 394 3.87 4.03 4.09
CA SER A 394 4.00 3.44 2.74
C SER A 394 2.68 2.88 2.23
N LEU A 395 1.91 2.19 3.08
CA LEU A 395 0.58 1.66 2.73
C LEU A 395 -0.42 2.78 2.42
N ILE A 396 -0.42 3.87 3.19
CA ILE A 396 -1.25 5.06 2.94
C ILE A 396 -0.87 5.70 1.59
N SER A 397 0.42 5.88 1.33
CA SER A 397 0.91 6.43 0.07
C SER A 397 0.50 5.57 -1.13
N GLN A 398 0.59 4.25 -1.00
CA GLN A 398 0.14 3.31 -2.01
C GLN A 398 -1.38 3.38 -2.22
N PHE A 399 -2.16 3.46 -1.15
CA PHE A 399 -3.61 3.63 -1.20
C PHE A 399 -3.99 4.89 -1.99
N ILE A 400 -3.39 6.04 -1.66
CA ILE A 400 -3.65 7.32 -2.33
C ILE A 400 -3.33 7.22 -3.81
N SER A 401 -2.15 6.69 -4.16
CA SER A 401 -1.73 6.52 -5.55
C SER A 401 -2.67 5.61 -6.34
N LEU A 402 -3.13 4.51 -5.76
CA LEU A 402 -4.07 3.59 -6.40
C LEU A 402 -5.46 4.22 -6.58
N ALA A 403 -5.94 4.99 -5.60
CA ALA A 403 -7.21 5.70 -5.70
C ALA A 403 -7.20 6.72 -6.84
N ILE A 404 -6.13 7.53 -6.92
CA ILE A 404 -5.91 8.51 -7.99
C ILE A 404 -5.84 7.82 -9.36
N ASN A 405 -4.96 6.83 -9.52
CA ASN A 405 -4.74 6.16 -10.81
C ASN A 405 -6.01 5.50 -11.35
N ASN A 406 -6.78 4.81 -10.50
CA ASN A 406 -8.03 4.19 -10.90
C ASN A 406 -9.09 5.22 -11.32
N PHE A 407 -9.18 6.35 -10.60
CA PHE A 407 -10.07 7.44 -10.95
C PHE A 407 -9.72 8.05 -12.32
N LEU A 408 -8.43 8.37 -12.53
CA LEU A 408 -7.95 8.98 -13.78
C LEU A 408 -8.11 8.04 -14.97
N LEU A 409 -7.87 6.74 -14.77
CA LEU A 409 -8.10 5.73 -15.80
C LEU A 409 -9.59 5.69 -16.20
N SER A 410 -10.50 5.69 -15.23
CA SER A 410 -11.93 5.69 -15.46
C SER A 410 -12.39 6.96 -16.18
N LEU A 411 -11.87 8.12 -15.77
CA LEU A 411 -12.14 9.41 -16.42
C LEU A 411 -11.64 9.43 -17.86
N SER A 412 -10.40 9.00 -18.10
CA SER A 412 -9.78 8.91 -19.42
C SER A 412 -10.56 7.98 -20.34
N SER A 413 -10.95 6.79 -19.84
CA SER A 413 -11.76 5.83 -20.61
C SER A 413 -13.11 6.43 -21.00
N THR A 414 -13.79 7.13 -20.07
CA THR A 414 -15.08 7.78 -20.34
C THR A 414 -14.93 8.88 -21.42
N ARG A 415 -13.87 9.69 -21.37
CA ARG A 415 -13.55 10.73 -22.37
C ARG A 415 -13.34 10.11 -23.76
N GLN A 416 -12.52 9.05 -23.84
CA GLN A 416 -12.23 8.35 -25.11
C GLN A 416 -13.47 7.66 -25.68
N ILE A 417 -14.29 7.02 -24.85
CA ILE A 417 -15.53 6.38 -25.28
C ILE A 417 -16.54 7.42 -25.77
N THR A 418 -16.61 8.59 -25.14
CA THR A 418 -17.47 9.69 -25.58
C THR A 418 -17.08 10.16 -26.99
N GLN A 419 -15.80 10.33 -27.24
CA GLN A 419 -15.29 10.69 -28.57
C GLN A 419 -15.47 9.53 -29.58
N GLY A 420 -15.16 8.30 -29.19
CA GLY A 420 -15.27 7.11 -30.04
C GLY A 420 -16.71 6.79 -30.44
N ASN A 421 -17.69 7.08 -29.58
CA ASN A 421 -19.11 6.99 -29.93
C ASN A 421 -19.58 8.14 -30.81
N SER A 422 -18.71 9.09 -31.16
CA SER A 422 -19.08 10.29 -31.95
C SER A 422 -20.30 11.00 -31.36
N LEU A 423 -20.33 11.16 -30.02
CA LEU A 423 -21.48 11.74 -29.35
C LEU A 423 -21.58 13.24 -29.64
N LEU A 424 -22.78 13.70 -29.99
CA LEU A 424 -23.06 15.11 -30.22
C LEU A 424 -23.27 15.83 -28.90
N SER A 425 -22.65 16.99 -28.77
CA SER A 425 -22.99 17.94 -27.71
C SER A 425 -24.37 18.53 -28.01
N GLY A 426 -25.30 18.44 -27.06
CA GLY A 426 -26.61 19.09 -27.15
C GLY A 426 -26.53 20.62 -27.31
N LEU A 427 -25.36 21.20 -26.97
CA LEU A 427 -25.04 22.60 -27.17
C LEU A 427 -24.50 22.93 -28.57
N GLN A 428 -24.37 21.94 -29.45
CA GLN A 428 -23.75 22.04 -30.78
C GLN A 428 -22.31 22.61 -30.72
N THR A 429 -21.59 22.30 -29.68
CA THR A 429 -20.21 22.80 -29.50
C THR A 429 -19.19 21.97 -30.26
N ASN A 430 -19.49 20.72 -30.59
CA ASN A 430 -18.60 19.85 -31.37
C ASN A 430 -19.00 19.71 -32.84
N PHE A 431 -20.29 19.67 -33.13
CA PHE A 431 -20.83 19.62 -34.47
C PHE A 431 -22.07 20.51 -34.57
N VAL A 432 -22.22 21.20 -35.69
CA VAL A 432 -23.40 22.03 -36.04
C VAL A 432 -24.18 21.32 -37.11
N TYR A 433 -25.51 21.33 -36.99
CA TYR A 433 -26.42 20.82 -38.00
C TYR A 433 -26.91 21.95 -38.90
N THR A 434 -26.91 21.67 -40.20
CA THR A 434 -27.58 22.49 -41.18
C THR A 434 -28.60 21.65 -41.93
N VAL A 435 -29.75 22.23 -42.16
CA VAL A 435 -30.84 21.61 -42.94
C VAL A 435 -30.84 22.21 -44.33
N TYR A 436 -30.59 21.42 -45.34
CA TYR A 436 -30.72 21.86 -46.74
C TYR A 436 -32.16 21.71 -47.25
N LYS A 437 -32.50 22.48 -48.29
CA LYS A 437 -33.83 22.51 -48.92
C LYS A 437 -34.37 21.13 -49.37
N ASN A 438 -33.49 20.13 -49.50
CA ASN A 438 -33.83 18.78 -49.94
C ASN A 438 -34.03 17.78 -48.77
N ARG A 439 -34.18 18.23 -47.52
CA ARG A 439 -34.44 17.44 -46.29
C ARG A 439 -33.28 16.55 -45.85
N TYR A 440 -32.05 16.81 -46.28
CA TYR A 440 -30.87 16.15 -45.77
C TYR A 440 -30.26 16.99 -44.65
N PHE A 441 -29.88 16.31 -43.56
CA PHE A 441 -29.09 16.89 -42.51
C PHE A 441 -27.61 16.77 -42.87
N ASN A 442 -26.89 17.87 -42.85
CA ASN A 442 -25.44 17.85 -42.89
C ASN A 442 -24.93 18.29 -41.52
N SER A 443 -24.01 17.50 -40.99
CA SER A 443 -23.29 17.86 -39.78
C SER A 443 -21.87 18.33 -40.17
N TYR A 444 -21.48 19.47 -39.60
CA TYR A 444 -20.13 20.02 -39.80
C TYR A 444 -19.42 20.09 -38.46
N PRO A 445 -18.15 19.64 -38.38
CA PRO A 445 -17.40 19.78 -37.16
C PRO A 445 -17.12 21.24 -36.86
N VAL A 446 -17.24 21.62 -35.61
CA VAL A 446 -16.83 22.93 -35.12
C VAL A 446 -15.31 22.96 -35.01
N SER A 447 -14.71 24.10 -35.28
CA SER A 447 -13.29 24.36 -35.10
C SER A 447 -13.07 25.50 -34.14
N TYR A 448 -12.16 25.31 -33.22
CA TYR A 448 -11.68 26.32 -32.29
C TYR A 448 -10.27 26.71 -32.69
N GLY A 449 -10.13 27.86 -33.38
CA GLY A 449 -8.92 28.23 -34.08
C GLY A 449 -8.54 27.19 -35.15
N ASN A 450 -7.35 26.63 -35.08
CA ASN A 450 -6.86 25.59 -35.98
C ASN A 450 -7.18 24.15 -35.54
N CYS A 451 -7.92 23.98 -34.44
CA CYS A 451 -8.25 22.70 -33.87
C CYS A 451 -9.69 22.31 -34.22
N SER A 452 -9.88 21.13 -34.85
CA SER A 452 -11.17 20.61 -35.27
C SER A 452 -11.71 19.53 -34.35
N CYS A 453 -12.98 19.65 -33.97
CA CYS A 453 -13.67 18.64 -33.15
C CYS A 453 -13.88 17.30 -33.86
N ALA A 454 -13.67 17.24 -35.20
CA ALA A 454 -13.65 15.96 -35.90
C ALA A 454 -12.41 15.11 -35.58
N THR A 455 -11.29 15.75 -35.23
CA THR A 455 -10.01 15.06 -34.98
C THR A 455 -9.75 14.79 -33.50
N THR A 456 -10.21 15.70 -32.64
CA THR A 456 -10.06 15.58 -31.18
C THR A 456 -11.14 16.34 -30.43
N GLY A 457 -11.55 15.78 -29.29
CA GLY A 457 -12.50 16.44 -28.38
C GLY A 457 -11.89 17.55 -27.51
N LYS A 458 -10.57 17.74 -27.56
CA LYS A 458 -9.82 18.65 -26.67
C LYS A 458 -9.70 20.09 -27.18
N CYS A 459 -10.29 20.42 -28.36
CA CYS A 459 -10.25 21.78 -28.90
C CYS A 459 -11.05 22.75 -28.03
N VAL A 460 -10.42 23.87 -27.65
CA VAL A 460 -11.01 24.90 -26.79
C VAL A 460 -10.69 26.31 -27.28
N SER A 461 -11.51 27.29 -26.85
CA SER A 461 -11.22 28.72 -26.91
C SER A 461 -11.73 29.40 -25.65
N GLU A 462 -11.25 30.61 -25.38
CA GLU A 462 -11.76 31.42 -24.26
C GLU A 462 -13.27 31.64 -24.38
N ILE A 463 -13.98 31.59 -23.24
CA ILE A 463 -15.43 31.76 -23.23
C ILE A 463 -15.82 33.25 -23.15
N PRO A 464 -16.46 33.82 -24.21
CA PRO A 464 -16.90 35.20 -24.20
C PRO A 464 -18.29 35.36 -23.61
N ILE A 465 -18.55 36.55 -23.08
CA ILE A 465 -19.89 37.08 -22.81
C ILE A 465 -20.20 38.13 -23.83
N TYR A 466 -21.40 38.05 -24.45
CA TYR A 466 -21.87 38.99 -25.44
C TYR A 466 -23.00 39.84 -24.88
N ASP A 467 -23.06 41.10 -25.29
CA ASP A 467 -24.22 41.97 -25.08
C ASP A 467 -25.40 41.50 -25.95
N PHE A 468 -26.57 41.28 -25.34
CA PHE A 468 -27.77 40.82 -26.02
C PHE A 468 -28.33 41.85 -27.00
N GLY A 469 -28.06 43.17 -26.81
CA GLY A 469 -28.57 44.24 -27.67
C GLY A 469 -27.80 44.35 -28.98
N ASN A 470 -26.51 44.27 -28.96
CA ASN A 470 -25.61 44.60 -30.08
C ASN A 470 -24.84 43.40 -30.62
N GLY A 471 -24.88 42.23 -29.95
CA GLY A 471 -24.07 41.06 -30.32
C GLY A 471 -22.56 41.30 -30.21
N THR A 472 -22.13 42.36 -29.53
CA THR A 472 -20.70 42.68 -29.32
C THR A 472 -20.15 41.91 -28.12
N ARG A 473 -18.92 41.42 -28.25
CA ARG A 473 -18.18 40.79 -27.15
C ARG A 473 -17.91 41.86 -26.09
N THR A 474 -18.45 41.67 -24.89
CA THR A 474 -18.31 42.63 -23.78
C THR A 474 -17.23 42.23 -22.80
N PHE A 475 -17.12 40.93 -22.50
CA PHE A 475 -16.21 40.41 -21.49
C PHE A 475 -15.77 39.00 -21.84
N VAL A 476 -14.57 38.61 -21.41
CA VAL A 476 -14.04 37.25 -21.46
C VAL A 476 -13.78 36.80 -20.05
N ILE A 477 -14.33 35.65 -19.66
CA ILE A 477 -14.11 35.16 -18.32
C ILE A 477 -12.70 34.60 -18.21
N PRO A 478 -11.83 35.21 -17.40
CA PRO A 478 -10.45 34.76 -17.26
C PRO A 478 -10.37 33.31 -16.73
N GLY A 479 -9.60 32.47 -17.43
CA GLY A 479 -9.39 31.08 -17.05
C GLY A 479 -10.48 30.12 -17.47
N MET A 480 -11.62 30.58 -18.01
CA MET A 480 -12.71 29.70 -18.47
C MET A 480 -12.66 29.50 -19.97
N TYR A 481 -12.88 28.26 -20.40
CA TYR A 481 -12.86 27.86 -21.80
C TYR A 481 -14.17 27.19 -22.23
N VAL A 482 -14.48 27.31 -23.51
CA VAL A 482 -15.52 26.57 -24.22
C VAL A 482 -14.87 25.70 -25.29
N GLY A 483 -15.40 24.52 -25.55
CA GLY A 483 -14.79 23.60 -26.50
C GLY A 483 -15.74 22.54 -27.02
N CYS A 484 -15.17 21.53 -27.69
CA CYS A 484 -15.97 20.47 -28.34
C CYS A 484 -16.92 19.77 -27.36
N TYR A 485 -16.40 19.47 -26.15
CA TYR A 485 -17.20 18.91 -25.05
C TYR A 485 -17.02 19.75 -23.79
N VAL A 486 -18.09 19.90 -23.03
CA VAL A 486 -18.09 20.69 -21.79
C VAL A 486 -17.02 20.16 -20.81
N VAL A 487 -16.91 18.85 -20.65
CA VAL A 487 -15.91 18.22 -19.77
C VAL A 487 -14.49 18.55 -20.23
N GLU A 488 -14.20 18.45 -21.54
CA GLU A 488 -12.86 18.72 -22.07
C GLU A 488 -12.47 20.20 -21.92
N SER A 489 -13.41 21.11 -22.10
CA SER A 489 -13.15 22.54 -21.90
C SER A 489 -13.04 22.90 -20.42
N LEU A 490 -13.83 22.27 -19.57
CA LEU A 490 -13.78 22.46 -18.13
C LEU A 490 -12.45 21.99 -17.54
N LEU A 491 -11.94 20.84 -17.98
CA LEU A 491 -10.64 20.32 -17.52
C LEU A 491 -9.49 21.27 -17.84
N GLN A 492 -9.54 21.97 -18.98
CA GLN A 492 -8.55 22.97 -19.38
C GLN A 492 -8.80 24.35 -18.74
N SER A 493 -9.94 24.55 -18.08
CA SER A 493 -10.26 25.78 -17.36
C SER A 493 -9.63 25.81 -15.98
N ASP A 494 -9.43 27.03 -15.46
CA ASP A 494 -9.06 27.27 -14.07
C ASP A 494 -10.09 28.16 -13.36
N LEU A 495 -9.94 28.32 -12.06
CA LEU A 495 -10.93 28.99 -11.22
C LEU A 495 -10.55 30.43 -10.83
N ARG A 496 -9.56 31.06 -11.49
CA ARG A 496 -9.03 32.37 -11.10
C ARG A 496 -10.10 33.47 -11.01
N CYS A 497 -11.13 33.44 -11.86
CA CYS A 497 -12.25 34.39 -11.80
C CYS A 497 -13.04 34.24 -10.50
N PHE A 498 -13.24 33.02 -10.02
CA PHE A 498 -14.07 32.71 -8.85
C PHE A 498 -13.36 32.94 -7.50
N TYR A 499 -12.05 33.26 -7.53
CA TYR A 499 -11.28 33.82 -6.43
C TYR A 499 -11.27 35.35 -6.42
N ASN A 500 -11.84 36.01 -7.44
CA ASN A 500 -11.83 37.46 -7.57
C ASN A 500 -13.27 38.00 -7.54
N GLN A 501 -13.60 38.74 -6.48
CA GLN A 501 -14.95 39.31 -6.31
C GLN A 501 -15.35 40.26 -7.42
N THR A 502 -14.41 41.03 -7.99
CA THR A 502 -14.69 41.94 -9.13
C THR A 502 -15.08 41.14 -10.38
N CYS A 503 -14.32 40.07 -10.69
CA CYS A 503 -14.65 39.18 -11.80
C CYS A 503 -16.03 38.53 -11.65
N ILE A 504 -16.35 38.04 -10.45
CA ILE A 504 -17.69 37.47 -10.16
C ILE A 504 -18.78 38.52 -10.40
N SER A 505 -18.56 39.75 -9.93
CA SER A 505 -19.52 40.84 -10.09
C SER A 505 -19.75 41.21 -11.58
N GLU A 506 -18.69 41.18 -12.40
CA GLU A 506 -18.78 41.38 -13.84
C GLU A 506 -19.55 40.25 -14.54
N VAL A 507 -19.28 38.99 -14.16
CA VAL A 507 -20.05 37.83 -14.64
C VAL A 507 -21.52 37.98 -14.28
N LEU A 508 -21.86 38.27 -13.01
CA LEU A 508 -23.23 38.42 -12.54
C LEU A 508 -23.97 39.58 -13.21
N SER A 509 -23.30 40.73 -13.44
CA SER A 509 -23.89 41.89 -14.11
C SER A 509 -24.21 41.63 -15.59
N SER A 510 -23.46 40.69 -16.19
CA SER A 510 -23.67 40.29 -17.60
C SER A 510 -24.77 39.23 -17.78
N LEU A 511 -25.31 38.69 -16.67
CA LEU A 511 -26.41 37.72 -16.68
C LEU A 511 -27.75 38.47 -16.60
N ASN A 512 -28.47 38.59 -17.74
CA ASN A 512 -29.72 39.33 -17.80
C ASN A 512 -30.89 38.68 -17.03
N GLY A 513 -31.56 39.46 -16.20
CA GLY A 513 -32.96 39.23 -15.78
C GLY A 513 -33.18 38.42 -14.51
N SER A 514 -32.16 38.08 -13.75
CA SER A 514 -32.32 37.41 -12.45
C SER A 514 -32.04 38.36 -11.28
N THR A 515 -32.79 38.21 -10.20
CA THR A 515 -32.43 38.82 -8.90
C THR A 515 -30.99 38.48 -8.60
N LEU A 516 -30.14 39.50 -8.35
CA LEU A 516 -28.71 39.32 -8.05
C LEU A 516 -28.55 38.32 -6.94
N MET A 517 -27.88 37.21 -7.23
CA MET A 517 -27.49 36.24 -6.23
C MET A 517 -26.28 36.80 -5.43
N ASN A 518 -26.33 36.74 -4.11
CA ASN A 518 -25.22 37.15 -3.30
C ASN A 518 -24.17 36.01 -3.28
N VAL A 519 -23.07 36.23 -3.99
CA VAL A 519 -22.00 35.25 -4.15
C VAL A 519 -20.70 35.85 -3.66
N THR A 520 -20.02 35.14 -2.75
CA THR A 520 -18.70 35.49 -2.23
C THR A 520 -17.62 34.74 -2.98
N ALA A 521 -16.50 35.43 -3.24
CA ALA A 521 -15.33 34.80 -3.83
C ALA A 521 -14.73 33.73 -2.89
N MET A 522 -14.12 32.73 -3.47
CA MET A 522 -13.30 31.75 -2.73
C MET A 522 -12.08 32.45 -2.14
N ASP A 523 -11.58 31.94 -1.02
CA ASP A 523 -10.39 32.49 -0.35
C ASP A 523 -9.11 31.79 -0.88
N PRO A 524 -8.20 32.53 -1.54
CA PRO A 524 -6.98 31.95 -2.07
C PRO A 524 -6.00 31.47 -0.99
N ASN A 525 -6.16 31.90 0.28
CA ASN A 525 -5.29 31.50 1.38
C ASN A 525 -5.67 30.17 2.01
N VAL A 526 -6.82 29.61 1.69
CA VAL A 526 -7.27 28.30 2.21
C VAL A 526 -6.65 27.15 1.41
N SER A 527 -6.32 27.38 0.14
CA SER A 527 -5.69 26.35 -0.71
C SER A 527 -4.24 26.14 -0.31
N VAL A 528 -3.88 24.90 -0.03
CA VAL A 528 -2.53 24.48 0.37
C VAL A 528 -1.82 23.78 -0.80
N GLU A 529 -2.55 22.94 -1.54
CA GLU A 529 -2.01 22.10 -2.61
C GLU A 529 -2.09 22.77 -3.98
N PHE A 530 -3.16 23.53 -4.26
CA PHE A 530 -3.44 24.09 -5.58
C PHE A 530 -3.30 25.60 -5.62
N MET A 531 -2.79 26.11 -6.74
CA MET A 531 -2.74 27.54 -6.99
C MET A 531 -4.06 28.02 -7.57
N VAL A 532 -4.35 29.31 -7.45
CA VAL A 532 -5.56 29.96 -8.00
C VAL A 532 -5.74 29.72 -9.51
N ASN A 533 -4.63 29.55 -10.24
CA ASN A 533 -4.58 29.29 -11.68
C ASN A 533 -4.32 27.82 -12.03
N SER A 534 -4.36 26.89 -11.05
CA SER A 534 -4.34 25.46 -11.35
C SER A 534 -5.54 25.09 -12.20
N THR A 535 -5.34 24.31 -13.25
CA THR A 535 -6.43 23.81 -14.10
C THR A 535 -7.27 22.79 -13.34
N LEU A 536 -8.52 22.62 -13.75
CA LEU A 536 -9.35 21.56 -13.15
C LEU A 536 -8.81 20.16 -13.45
N GLU A 537 -8.05 19.98 -14.54
CA GLU A 537 -7.32 18.73 -14.79
C GLU A 537 -6.26 18.50 -13.70
N ASP A 538 -5.45 19.52 -13.34
CA ASP A 538 -4.45 19.42 -12.24
C ASP A 538 -5.12 19.11 -10.89
N ILE A 539 -6.27 19.69 -10.62
CA ILE A 539 -7.03 19.47 -9.38
C ILE A 539 -7.61 18.04 -9.34
N LEU A 540 -8.14 17.56 -10.46
CA LEU A 540 -8.68 16.21 -10.60
C LEU A 540 -7.58 15.13 -10.58
N ASP A 541 -6.39 15.45 -11.06
CA ASP A 541 -5.22 14.56 -11.02
C ASP A 541 -4.84 14.17 -9.57
N LYS A 542 -5.36 14.89 -8.59
CA LYS A 542 -5.24 14.59 -7.15
C LYS A 542 -6.58 14.31 -6.46
N LEU A 543 -7.58 13.83 -7.21
CA LEU A 543 -8.94 13.56 -6.70
C LEU A 543 -9.60 14.78 -6.04
N MET A 544 -9.24 15.99 -6.44
CA MET A 544 -9.70 17.24 -5.83
C MET A 544 -9.37 17.35 -4.32
N VAL A 545 -8.37 16.62 -3.83
CA VAL A 545 -7.99 16.62 -2.41
C VAL A 545 -6.95 17.69 -2.16
N GLU A 546 -7.25 18.65 -1.28
CA GLU A 546 -6.31 19.67 -0.80
C GLU A 546 -5.32 19.09 0.20
N GLN A 547 -5.78 18.22 1.09
CA GLN A 547 -4.93 17.66 2.11
C GLN A 547 -5.48 16.35 2.65
N TRP A 548 -4.57 15.40 2.90
CA TRP A 548 -4.82 14.17 3.62
C TRP A 548 -4.36 14.31 5.07
N PHE A 549 -5.16 13.83 6.02
CA PHE A 549 -4.86 13.87 7.45
C PHE A 549 -4.79 12.44 7.99
N PRO A 550 -3.66 11.75 7.83
CA PRO A 550 -3.49 10.42 8.39
C PRO A 550 -3.31 10.50 9.91
N SER A 551 -3.99 9.63 10.63
CA SER A 551 -3.81 9.39 12.06
C SER A 551 -3.45 7.92 12.26
N ILE A 552 -2.26 7.66 12.78
CA ILE A 552 -1.69 6.33 13.00
C ILE A 552 -1.54 6.14 14.50
N THR A 553 -2.13 5.06 15.05
CA THR A 553 -2.12 4.76 16.47
C THR A 553 -1.42 3.44 16.74
N TYR A 554 -0.14 3.50 17.14
CA TYR A 554 0.64 2.31 17.46
C TYR A 554 0.07 1.53 18.66
N GLU A 555 -0.51 2.24 19.65
CA GLU A 555 -1.12 1.64 20.82
C GLU A 555 -2.30 0.72 20.47
N SER A 556 -3.13 1.13 19.51
CA SER A 556 -4.24 0.31 19.01
C SER A 556 -3.72 -0.96 18.32
N TYR A 557 -2.70 -0.83 17.47
CA TYR A 557 -2.03 -1.97 16.85
C TYR A 557 -1.46 -2.94 17.90
N TYR A 558 -0.72 -2.42 18.90
CA TYR A 558 -0.10 -3.24 19.93
C TYR A 558 -1.15 -3.98 20.78
N SER A 559 -2.26 -3.30 21.09
CA SER A 559 -3.36 -3.87 21.87
C SER A 559 -4.05 -5.03 21.14
N GLU A 560 -4.22 -4.91 19.81
CA GLU A 560 -4.80 -5.99 18.98
C GLU A 560 -3.81 -7.13 18.76
N CYS A 561 -2.53 -6.86 18.50
CA CYS A 561 -1.50 -7.90 18.43
C CYS A 561 -1.46 -8.72 19.73
N ALA A 562 -1.68 -8.06 20.89
CA ALA A 562 -1.78 -8.66 22.23
C ALA A 562 -0.69 -9.72 22.46
N PRO A 563 0.60 -9.35 22.47
CA PRO A 563 1.68 -10.33 22.54
C PRO A 563 1.56 -11.20 23.79
N SER A 564 1.52 -12.51 23.59
CA SER A 564 1.38 -13.47 24.68
C SER A 564 2.69 -13.64 25.45
N LYS A 565 3.82 -13.50 24.75
CA LYS A 565 5.15 -13.71 25.30
C LYS A 565 6.19 -12.95 24.48
N CYS A 566 7.14 -12.32 25.17
CA CYS A 566 8.36 -11.81 24.57
C CYS A 566 9.56 -12.62 25.04
N THR A 567 10.47 -12.91 24.12
CA THR A 567 11.76 -13.57 24.43
C THR A 567 12.89 -12.68 23.96
N TYR A 568 13.92 -12.57 24.80
CA TYR A 568 15.16 -11.91 24.42
C TYR A 568 16.37 -12.66 24.98
N THR A 569 17.50 -12.50 24.34
CA THR A 569 18.76 -13.09 24.79
C THR A 569 19.73 -12.00 25.16
N HIS A 570 20.44 -12.22 26.27
CA HIS A 570 21.53 -11.34 26.67
C HIS A 570 22.73 -12.20 27.13
N GLU A 571 23.89 -11.65 26.99
CA GLU A 571 25.12 -12.32 27.43
C GLU A 571 25.37 -12.02 28.91
N THR A 572 25.55 -13.09 29.68
CA THR A 572 25.91 -13.01 31.09
C THR A 572 27.20 -13.80 31.35
N LYS A 573 27.90 -13.43 32.42
CA LYS A 573 29.01 -14.23 32.92
C LYS A 573 28.50 -15.29 33.88
N ASN A 574 29.26 -16.39 34.01
CA ASN A 574 28.95 -17.42 34.98
C ASN A 574 28.77 -16.86 36.39
N SER A 575 27.76 -17.36 37.12
CA SER A 575 27.54 -16.94 38.49
C SER A 575 28.71 -17.35 39.40
N ILE A 576 29.02 -16.55 40.43
CA ILE A 576 30.08 -16.87 41.42
C ILE A 576 29.82 -18.23 42.04
N VAL A 577 28.56 -18.60 42.27
CA VAL A 577 28.20 -19.92 42.83
C VAL A 577 28.63 -21.05 41.90
N TYR A 578 28.41 -20.91 40.58
CA TYR A 578 28.86 -21.91 39.59
C TYR A 578 30.38 -22.05 39.58
N ILE A 579 31.11 -20.93 39.59
CA ILE A 579 32.58 -20.94 39.61
C ILE A 579 33.09 -21.64 40.87
N VAL A 580 32.54 -21.33 42.04
CA VAL A 580 32.92 -21.93 43.33
C VAL A 580 32.60 -23.44 43.35
N THR A 581 31.45 -23.86 42.86
CA THR A 581 31.11 -25.30 42.80
C THR A 581 32.01 -26.09 41.87
N MET A 582 32.39 -25.52 40.73
CA MET A 582 33.35 -26.13 39.80
C MET A 582 34.75 -26.25 40.43
N ILE A 583 35.20 -25.24 41.17
CA ILE A 583 36.50 -25.27 41.90
C ILE A 583 36.49 -26.36 42.98
N ILE A 584 35.44 -26.45 43.79
CA ILE A 584 35.28 -27.46 44.83
C ILE A 584 35.24 -28.85 44.20
N GLY A 585 34.53 -29.05 43.09
CA GLY A 585 34.47 -30.30 42.34
C GLY A 585 35.85 -30.75 41.83
N LEU A 586 36.62 -29.82 41.25
CA LEU A 586 37.97 -30.13 40.75
C LEU A 586 38.93 -30.47 41.86
N ILE A 587 38.94 -29.70 42.96
CA ILE A 587 39.77 -29.98 44.12
C ILE A 587 39.41 -31.36 44.68
N GLY A 588 38.10 -31.67 44.80
CA GLY A 588 37.66 -33.00 45.28
C GLY A 588 38.09 -34.14 44.38
N GLY A 589 37.96 -33.98 43.05
CA GLY A 589 38.35 -35.01 42.09
C GLY A 589 39.86 -35.25 41.98
N LEU A 590 40.74 -34.30 42.38
CA LEU A 590 42.19 -34.42 42.35
C LEU A 590 42.79 -34.96 43.65
N ILE A 591 42.05 -34.89 44.76
CA ILE A 591 42.50 -35.35 46.09
C ILE A 591 41.96 -36.75 46.39
N THR A 592 40.96 -37.23 45.71
CA THR A 592 40.49 -38.64 45.79
C THR A 592 41.27 -39.53 44.85
#